data_73fb4eaa7196101352788fc781f9550c
#
_entry.id   73fb4eaa7196101352788fc781f9550c
#
_cell.length_a   1.000
_cell.length_b   1.000
_cell.length_c   1.000
_cell.angle_alpha   90.00
_cell.angle_beta   90.00
_cell.angle_gamma   90.00
#
_symmetry.space_group_name_H-M   'P 1'
#
loop_
_entity.id
_entity.type
_entity.pdbx_description
1 polymer ?
#
loop_
_entity_poly.entity_id
_entity_poly.type
_entity_poly.pdbx_seq_one_letter_code
_entity_poly.pdbx_strand_id
1 'polypeptide(L)'
;LTLQSLIKSIETITTVDDLPAIKACVEKSYDWIRASFDTTAVNQLVTGRAQFVDALLCHLWELYGLDNNRDLALCAVGGYGRGHLQPYSDIDLLIVSKRPLKPEYQEKIGMFITLLWDIKLDVGQSVRTIKETVKLAKDDISIATNLVESRLLCGSEQVFDKLWDEVNGRNSWTSKAFFTAKYEEQKNRHAKFNGTAYNLEPNIKENPGCLRDIQSIGWVAKKHFKEYDGWNLVGHGYFTEQEHSELITCRMHLWKMRCALHLIAGRSENRLLFDYQPDVAEMLGYGKEGKPSVEKMMRDFFRTIARVSELNQMLLQRFKYDMLNQSVQRSAIINEDFELLDNMISPRHEHVFSSPESILDFLNVITNTPEVQGLSTTCIRQLRNAHRAFEDSYFVDRPESREKLMHLLRQPDFFNYAWDVMHHYGILQAYLPEWDAIVGMMQFDLFHAYTVDEHTHRLVKHVNYFFSKENKDFPRCGRICRHLDKPEVLYIAAIFHDIAKGRNGDHSTLGAVDVANFCK
;
A
#
# COMPACT_ATOMS: atom_id res chain seq x y z
N LEU A 1 -13.18 21.35 -22.02
CA LEU A 1 -13.59 21.83 -20.69
C LEU A 1 -12.35 21.91 -19.80
N THR A 2 -12.02 23.10 -19.28
CA THR A 2 -10.90 23.28 -18.34
C THR A 2 -11.43 23.26 -16.90
N LEU A 3 -10.57 22.91 -15.92
CA LEU A 3 -10.95 22.95 -14.52
C LEU A 3 -11.42 24.35 -14.09
N GLN A 4 -10.73 25.39 -14.55
CA GLN A 4 -11.12 26.78 -14.24
C GLN A 4 -12.50 27.15 -14.79
N SER A 5 -12.82 26.74 -16.04
CA SER A 5 -14.15 26.98 -16.62
C SER A 5 -15.23 26.19 -15.90
N LEU A 6 -14.90 25.00 -15.40
CA LEU A 6 -15.81 24.17 -14.63
C LEU A 6 -16.09 24.81 -13.26
N ILE A 7 -15.07 25.27 -12.54
CA ILE A 7 -15.24 25.96 -11.25
C ILE A 7 -16.04 27.26 -11.45
N LYS A 8 -15.74 28.03 -12.49
CA LYS A 8 -16.48 29.26 -12.79
C LYS A 8 -17.97 29.02 -13.09
N SER A 9 -18.31 27.83 -13.62
CA SER A 9 -19.72 27.49 -13.86
C SER A 9 -20.56 27.36 -12.58
N ILE A 10 -19.92 27.14 -11.42
CA ILE A 10 -20.60 27.10 -10.12
C ILE A 10 -21.21 28.45 -9.77
N GLU A 11 -20.54 29.55 -10.15
CA GLU A 11 -21.02 30.93 -9.89
C GLU A 11 -22.36 31.24 -10.60
N THR A 12 -22.73 30.46 -11.61
CA THR A 12 -24.02 30.61 -12.31
C THR A 12 -25.21 30.05 -11.52
N ILE A 13 -24.95 29.29 -10.47
CA ILE A 13 -25.97 28.74 -9.55
C ILE A 13 -26.31 29.85 -8.57
N THR A 14 -27.50 30.46 -8.70
CA THR A 14 -27.92 31.60 -7.87
C THR A 14 -28.93 31.23 -6.79
N THR A 15 -29.46 30.01 -6.81
CA THR A 15 -30.39 29.49 -5.83
C THR A 15 -30.22 27.98 -5.63
N VAL A 16 -30.47 27.52 -4.42
CA VAL A 16 -30.45 26.08 -4.07
C VAL A 16 -31.64 25.31 -4.65
N ASP A 17 -32.68 26.01 -5.12
CA ASP A 17 -33.86 25.41 -5.72
C ASP A 17 -33.65 24.96 -7.17
N ASP A 18 -32.59 25.43 -7.84
CA ASP A 18 -32.24 25.00 -9.22
C ASP A 18 -31.48 23.69 -9.23
N LEU A 19 -32.12 22.64 -8.72
CA LEU A 19 -31.56 21.29 -8.66
C LEU A 19 -31.06 20.77 -10.02
N PRO A 20 -31.75 21.02 -11.18
CA PRO A 20 -31.23 20.59 -12.49
C PRO A 20 -29.88 21.22 -12.84
N ALA A 21 -29.71 22.55 -12.60
CA ALA A 21 -28.44 23.23 -12.90
C ALA A 21 -27.30 22.72 -12.03
N ILE A 22 -27.56 22.48 -10.73
CA ILE A 22 -26.56 21.94 -9.81
C ILE A 22 -26.15 20.53 -10.25
N LYS A 23 -27.10 19.64 -10.58
CA LYS A 23 -26.82 18.29 -11.11
C LYS A 23 -25.99 18.34 -12.39
N ALA A 24 -26.36 19.19 -13.34
CA ALA A 24 -25.60 19.33 -14.59
C ALA A 24 -24.15 19.80 -14.33
N CYS A 25 -23.94 20.66 -13.33
CA CYS A 25 -22.60 21.08 -12.94
C CYS A 25 -21.76 19.92 -12.37
N VAL A 26 -22.36 19.07 -11.52
CA VAL A 26 -21.71 17.86 -10.99
C VAL A 26 -21.38 16.88 -12.12
N GLU A 27 -22.30 16.62 -13.05
CA GLU A 27 -22.08 15.71 -14.18
C GLU A 27 -20.94 16.20 -15.08
N LYS A 28 -20.86 17.48 -15.39
CA LYS A 28 -19.75 18.08 -16.15
C LYS A 28 -18.38 17.83 -15.50
N SER A 29 -18.31 17.71 -14.18
CA SER A 29 -17.08 17.41 -13.48
C SER A 29 -16.59 15.97 -13.71
N TYR A 30 -17.50 15.02 -13.87
CA TYR A 30 -17.14 13.65 -14.28
C TYR A 30 -16.71 13.60 -15.74
N ASP A 31 -17.38 14.36 -16.62
CA ASP A 31 -17.00 14.46 -18.04
C ASP A 31 -15.61 15.10 -18.20
N TRP A 32 -15.31 16.11 -17.38
CA TRP A 32 -13.96 16.69 -17.35
C TRP A 32 -12.90 15.66 -16.99
N ILE A 33 -13.12 14.82 -15.95
CA ILE A 33 -12.16 13.79 -15.56
C ILE A 33 -11.98 12.77 -16.69
N ARG A 34 -13.07 12.28 -17.31
CA ARG A 34 -13.02 11.33 -18.42
C ARG A 34 -12.22 11.90 -19.61
N ALA A 35 -12.53 13.13 -20.01
CA ALA A 35 -11.86 13.78 -21.13
C ALA A 35 -10.38 14.11 -20.88
N SER A 36 -10.00 14.29 -19.61
CA SER A 36 -8.63 14.66 -19.21
C SER A 36 -7.77 13.48 -18.80
N PHE A 37 -8.31 12.26 -18.70
CA PHE A 37 -7.64 11.09 -18.12
C PHE A 37 -6.30 10.75 -18.80
N ASP A 38 -6.25 10.82 -20.13
CA ASP A 38 -5.07 10.47 -20.90
C ASP A 38 -4.04 11.61 -21.00
N THR A 39 -4.48 12.85 -20.86
CA THR A 39 -3.66 14.03 -21.10
C THR A 39 -3.17 14.74 -19.85
N THR A 40 -3.76 14.44 -18.72
CA THR A 40 -3.48 15.11 -17.44
C THR A 40 -2.91 14.12 -16.43
N ALA A 41 -1.87 14.53 -15.69
CA ALA A 41 -1.30 13.72 -14.62
C ALA A 41 -2.35 13.42 -13.54
N VAL A 42 -2.38 12.18 -13.05
CA VAL A 42 -3.43 11.71 -12.12
C VAL A 42 -3.53 12.54 -10.83
N ASN A 43 -2.40 13.04 -10.31
CA ASN A 43 -2.43 13.94 -9.15
C ASN A 43 -3.21 15.22 -9.44
N GLN A 44 -3.08 15.80 -10.64
CA GLN A 44 -3.85 16.98 -11.05
C GLN A 44 -5.34 16.65 -11.21
N LEU A 45 -5.68 15.45 -11.70
CA LEU A 45 -7.07 15.00 -11.81
C LEU A 45 -7.74 14.89 -10.44
N VAL A 46 -7.10 14.18 -9.48
CA VAL A 46 -7.69 13.96 -8.15
C VAL A 46 -7.71 15.23 -7.30
N THR A 47 -6.71 16.11 -7.45
CA THR A 47 -6.69 17.42 -6.80
C THR A 47 -7.71 18.35 -7.43
N GLY A 48 -7.79 18.38 -8.76
CA GLY A 48 -8.78 19.20 -9.47
C GLY A 48 -10.22 18.78 -9.15
N ARG A 49 -10.48 17.48 -8.98
CA ARG A 49 -11.79 17.00 -8.50
C ARG A 49 -12.09 17.52 -7.09
N ALA A 50 -11.11 17.48 -6.19
CA ALA A 50 -11.28 18.02 -4.84
C ALA A 50 -11.55 19.52 -4.87
N GLN A 51 -10.80 20.31 -5.65
CA GLN A 51 -10.99 21.76 -5.82
C GLN A 51 -12.37 22.10 -6.36
N PHE A 52 -12.87 21.34 -7.33
CA PHE A 52 -14.24 21.53 -7.83
C PHE A 52 -15.27 21.28 -6.73
N VAL A 53 -15.14 20.19 -5.97
CA VAL A 53 -16.07 19.87 -4.87
C VAL A 53 -15.98 20.91 -3.75
N ASP A 54 -14.76 21.37 -3.41
CA ASP A 54 -14.55 22.44 -2.44
C ASP A 54 -15.33 23.70 -2.83
N ALA A 55 -15.18 24.15 -4.08
CA ALA A 55 -15.86 25.33 -4.59
C ALA A 55 -17.39 25.17 -4.57
N LEU A 56 -17.88 24.00 -5.00
CA LEU A 56 -19.32 23.70 -5.00
C LEU A 56 -19.89 23.71 -3.57
N LEU A 57 -19.24 23.05 -2.63
CA LEU A 57 -19.69 22.97 -1.24
C LEU A 57 -19.69 24.35 -0.57
N CYS A 58 -18.63 25.14 -0.78
CA CYS A 58 -18.57 26.50 -0.22
C CYS A 58 -19.64 27.39 -0.82
N HIS A 59 -19.88 27.33 -2.12
CA HIS A 59 -20.91 28.11 -2.78
C HIS A 59 -22.34 27.77 -2.28
N LEU A 60 -22.64 26.45 -2.15
CA LEU A 60 -23.92 26.02 -1.60
C LEU A 60 -24.07 26.39 -0.11
N TRP A 61 -22.97 26.35 0.66
CA TRP A 61 -22.93 26.79 2.04
C TRP A 61 -23.33 28.28 2.20
N GLU A 62 -22.80 29.12 1.32
CA GLU A 62 -23.15 30.56 1.25
C GLU A 62 -24.63 30.77 0.87
N LEU A 63 -25.13 30.04 -0.13
CA LEU A 63 -26.54 30.15 -0.56
C LEU A 63 -27.53 29.77 0.55
N TYR A 64 -27.15 28.87 1.47
CA TYR A 64 -27.94 28.58 2.67
C TYR A 64 -27.75 29.61 3.80
N GLY A 65 -26.87 30.61 3.62
CA GLY A 65 -26.55 31.63 4.63
C GLY A 65 -25.92 31.04 5.90
N LEU A 66 -25.16 29.95 5.75
CA LEU A 66 -24.45 29.28 6.85
C LEU A 66 -23.10 29.96 7.16
N ASP A 67 -22.55 30.71 6.22
CA ASP A 67 -21.34 31.54 6.34
C ASP A 67 -21.51 32.70 7.36
N ASN A 68 -22.74 33.16 7.59
CA ASN A 68 -23.05 34.21 8.55
C ASN A 68 -22.87 33.78 10.02
N ASN A 69 -22.66 32.49 10.29
CA ASN A 69 -22.47 31.96 11.64
C ASN A 69 -20.98 31.80 11.98
N ARG A 70 -20.43 32.74 12.74
CA ARG A 70 -19.03 32.75 13.20
C ARG A 70 -18.66 31.60 14.17
N ASP A 71 -19.64 30.88 14.68
CA ASP A 71 -19.44 29.73 15.56
C ASP A 71 -19.49 28.38 14.81
N LEU A 72 -19.48 28.39 13.47
CA LEU A 72 -19.67 27.23 12.61
C LEU A 72 -18.58 27.14 11.54
N ALA A 73 -18.09 25.92 11.30
CA ALA A 73 -17.13 25.62 10.22
C ALA A 73 -17.51 24.34 9.50
N LEU A 74 -17.34 24.31 8.17
CA LEU A 74 -17.40 23.15 7.31
C LEU A 74 -15.99 22.65 7.03
N CYS A 75 -15.71 21.39 7.36
CA CYS A 75 -14.40 20.79 7.21
C CYS A 75 -14.48 19.54 6.35
N ALA A 76 -13.52 19.36 5.47
CA ALA A 76 -13.21 18.07 4.85
C ALA A 76 -12.42 17.21 5.84
N VAL A 77 -12.76 15.94 5.94
CA VAL A 77 -12.05 14.98 6.81
C VAL A 77 -11.72 13.71 6.03
N GLY A 78 -10.99 12.79 6.64
CA GLY A 78 -10.65 11.51 6.01
C GLY A 78 -9.93 11.68 4.67
N GLY A 79 -10.33 10.86 3.69
CA GLY A 79 -9.74 10.88 2.34
C GLY A 79 -9.86 12.23 1.63
N TYR A 80 -10.99 12.87 1.77
CA TYR A 80 -11.27 14.17 1.18
C TYR A 80 -10.49 15.31 1.86
N GLY A 81 -10.20 15.17 3.15
CA GLY A 81 -9.41 16.14 3.90
C GLY A 81 -7.99 16.34 3.36
N ARG A 82 -7.40 15.32 2.72
CA ARG A 82 -6.09 15.43 2.04
C ARG A 82 -6.09 16.31 0.78
N GLY A 83 -7.25 16.79 0.31
CA GLY A 83 -7.36 17.52 -0.94
C GLY A 83 -7.22 16.62 -2.19
N HIS A 84 -7.44 15.32 -2.05
CA HIS A 84 -7.38 14.36 -3.14
C HIS A 84 -8.69 13.56 -3.19
N LEU A 85 -9.40 13.64 -4.31
CA LEU A 85 -10.69 12.97 -4.46
C LEU A 85 -10.71 12.14 -5.74
N GLN A 86 -10.81 10.83 -5.61
CA GLN A 86 -11.03 9.95 -6.76
C GLN A 86 -12.45 10.15 -7.33
N PRO A 87 -12.72 9.81 -8.61
CA PRO A 87 -13.97 10.21 -9.28
C PRO A 87 -15.25 9.91 -8.51
N TYR A 88 -15.35 8.72 -7.92
CA TYR A 88 -16.55 8.27 -7.19
C TYR A 88 -16.28 7.98 -5.72
N SER A 89 -15.19 8.54 -5.14
CA SER A 89 -14.96 8.41 -3.70
C SER A 89 -15.97 9.22 -2.90
N ASP A 90 -16.29 8.70 -1.73
CA ASP A 90 -17.05 9.39 -0.68
C ASP A 90 -16.41 10.72 -0.29
N ILE A 91 -17.27 11.68 0.02
CA ILE A 91 -16.92 13.04 0.46
C ILE A 91 -17.21 13.12 1.96
N ASP A 92 -16.17 12.95 2.76
CA ASP A 92 -16.30 12.97 4.21
C ASP A 92 -16.29 14.40 4.74
N LEU A 93 -17.40 14.82 5.39
CA LEU A 93 -17.61 16.16 5.92
C LEU A 93 -17.78 16.15 7.44
N LEU A 94 -17.15 17.11 8.09
CA LEU A 94 -17.40 17.46 9.47
C LEU A 94 -17.92 18.91 9.53
N ILE A 95 -19.15 19.08 10.00
CA ILE A 95 -19.71 20.38 10.35
C ILE A 95 -19.49 20.55 11.86
N VAL A 96 -18.57 21.43 12.22
CA VAL A 96 -18.17 21.63 13.60
C VAL A 96 -18.64 22.98 14.11
N SER A 97 -19.20 23.00 15.33
CA SER A 97 -19.66 24.20 15.99
C SER A 97 -18.96 24.42 17.34
N LYS A 98 -18.82 25.67 17.72
CA LYS A 98 -18.27 26.08 19.03
C LYS A 98 -19.22 25.72 20.18
N ARG A 99 -20.54 25.81 19.93
CA ARG A 99 -21.62 25.57 20.88
C ARG A 99 -22.74 24.77 20.22
N PRO A 100 -23.67 24.18 20.98
CA PRO A 100 -24.86 23.54 20.43
C PRO A 100 -25.60 24.48 19.47
N LEU A 101 -25.99 23.96 18.32
CA LEU A 101 -26.62 24.73 17.26
C LEU A 101 -28.06 25.14 17.63
N LYS A 102 -28.45 26.38 17.28
CA LYS A 102 -29.82 26.81 17.32
C LYS A 102 -30.67 26.03 16.30
N PRO A 103 -31.98 25.83 16.54
CA PRO A 103 -32.88 25.12 15.64
C PRO A 103 -32.83 25.57 14.17
N GLU A 104 -32.75 26.87 13.94
CA GLU A 104 -32.63 27.48 12.60
C GLU A 104 -31.43 26.93 11.82
N TYR A 105 -30.23 26.84 12.45
CA TYR A 105 -29.04 26.31 11.80
C TYR A 105 -29.08 24.80 11.66
N GLN A 106 -29.73 24.09 12.57
CA GLN A 106 -29.95 22.64 12.44
C GLN A 106 -30.80 22.35 11.20
N GLU A 107 -31.86 23.10 10.96
CA GLU A 107 -32.73 22.98 9.79
C GLU A 107 -31.97 23.28 8.49
N LYS A 108 -31.26 24.43 8.42
CA LYS A 108 -30.44 24.80 7.26
C LYS A 108 -29.38 23.75 6.92
N ILE A 109 -28.67 23.22 7.92
CA ILE A 109 -27.68 22.14 7.73
C ILE A 109 -28.36 20.87 7.23
N GLY A 110 -29.53 20.52 7.77
CA GLY A 110 -30.31 19.38 7.29
C GLY A 110 -30.68 19.51 5.81
N MET A 111 -31.15 20.69 5.40
CA MET A 111 -31.47 21.01 3.99
C MET A 111 -30.21 20.96 3.11
N PHE A 112 -29.09 21.52 3.55
CA PHE A 112 -27.80 21.47 2.85
C PHE A 112 -27.36 20.02 2.60
N ILE A 113 -27.37 19.16 3.63
CA ILE A 113 -26.99 17.74 3.50
C ILE A 113 -27.95 17.00 2.57
N THR A 114 -29.26 17.24 2.66
CA THR A 114 -30.26 16.64 1.79
C THR A 114 -30.01 17.03 0.33
N LEU A 115 -29.71 18.30 0.06
CA LEU A 115 -29.34 18.75 -1.29
C LEU A 115 -28.11 17.98 -1.84
N LEU A 116 -27.07 17.76 -1.02
CA LEU A 116 -25.88 17.01 -1.46
C LEU A 116 -26.22 15.58 -1.90
N TRP A 117 -27.13 14.92 -1.22
CA TRP A 117 -27.63 13.59 -1.63
C TRP A 117 -28.50 13.68 -2.89
N ASP A 118 -29.36 14.68 -2.99
CA ASP A 118 -30.23 14.89 -4.15
C ASP A 118 -29.43 15.13 -5.44
N ILE A 119 -28.27 15.79 -5.35
CA ILE A 119 -27.35 15.97 -6.48
C ILE A 119 -26.41 14.77 -6.70
N LYS A 120 -26.67 13.65 -6.04
CA LYS A 120 -25.94 12.36 -6.16
C LYS A 120 -24.46 12.43 -5.77
N LEU A 121 -24.10 13.29 -4.84
CA LEU A 121 -22.80 13.20 -4.16
C LEU A 121 -22.90 12.16 -3.05
N ASP A 122 -21.93 11.24 -3.02
CA ASP A 122 -21.79 10.27 -1.93
C ASP A 122 -21.11 10.96 -0.75
N VAL A 123 -21.91 11.38 0.23
CA VAL A 123 -21.45 12.22 1.35
C VAL A 123 -21.60 11.48 2.67
N GLY A 124 -20.45 11.21 3.31
CA GLY A 124 -20.35 10.89 4.72
C GLY A 124 -20.34 12.19 5.53
N GLN A 125 -21.19 12.31 6.56
CA GLN A 125 -21.28 13.58 7.29
C GLN A 125 -21.37 13.37 8.80
N SER A 126 -20.85 14.34 9.54
CA SER A 126 -21.09 14.46 10.98
C SER A 126 -21.26 15.93 11.39
N VAL A 127 -22.21 16.19 12.27
CA VAL A 127 -22.48 17.51 12.84
C VAL A 127 -22.27 17.46 14.34
N ARG A 128 -21.28 18.17 14.85
CA ARG A 128 -20.85 18.05 16.26
C ARG A 128 -20.29 19.36 16.79
N THR A 129 -20.32 19.53 18.09
CA THR A 129 -19.53 20.57 18.76
C THR A 129 -18.05 20.16 18.82
N ILE A 130 -17.15 21.13 19.01
CA ILE A 130 -15.72 20.86 19.27
C ILE A 130 -15.55 19.85 20.41
N LYS A 131 -16.28 20.06 21.53
CA LYS A 131 -16.20 19.21 22.71
C LYS A 131 -16.58 17.74 22.44
N GLU A 132 -17.64 17.51 21.69
CA GLU A 132 -18.08 16.18 21.27
C GLU A 132 -17.06 15.52 20.34
N THR A 133 -16.57 16.28 19.37
CA THR A 133 -15.56 15.79 18.40
C THR A 133 -14.28 15.35 19.10
N VAL A 134 -13.75 16.17 20.01
CA VAL A 134 -12.55 15.86 20.80
C VAL A 134 -12.76 14.63 21.70
N LYS A 135 -13.92 14.51 22.33
CA LYS A 135 -14.25 13.34 23.14
C LYS A 135 -14.23 12.06 22.30
N LEU A 136 -14.92 12.05 21.17
CA LEU A 136 -14.98 10.88 20.28
C LEU A 136 -13.59 10.54 19.71
N ALA A 137 -12.79 11.53 19.36
CA ALA A 137 -11.44 11.32 18.86
C ALA A 137 -10.49 10.68 19.90
N LYS A 138 -10.74 10.86 21.20
CA LYS A 138 -9.98 10.18 22.27
C LYS A 138 -10.31 8.71 22.38
N ASP A 139 -11.56 8.36 22.09
CA ASP A 139 -12.08 7.01 22.28
C ASP A 139 -11.91 6.14 21.01
N ASP A 140 -11.82 6.76 19.82
CA ASP A 140 -11.80 6.08 18.53
C ASP A 140 -10.64 6.55 17.66
N ILE A 141 -9.72 5.62 17.35
CA ILE A 141 -8.55 5.87 16.50
C ILE A 141 -8.94 6.25 15.06
N SER A 142 -10.07 5.75 14.55
CA SER A 142 -10.53 6.06 13.19
C SER A 142 -10.99 7.51 13.10
N ILE A 143 -11.71 7.99 14.13
CA ILE A 143 -12.11 9.41 14.23
C ILE A 143 -10.87 10.29 14.41
N ALA A 144 -9.92 9.89 15.27
CA ALA A 144 -8.67 10.62 15.44
C ALA A 144 -7.89 10.70 14.12
N THR A 145 -7.82 9.61 13.35
CA THR A 145 -7.15 9.57 12.04
C THR A 145 -7.81 10.52 11.04
N ASN A 146 -9.15 10.51 10.96
CA ASN A 146 -9.90 11.41 10.07
C ASN A 146 -9.64 12.88 10.40
N LEU A 147 -9.51 13.21 11.67
CA LEU A 147 -9.22 14.58 12.13
C LEU A 147 -7.77 15.01 11.91
N VAL A 148 -6.80 14.09 11.93
CA VAL A 148 -5.40 14.37 11.54
C VAL A 148 -5.32 14.85 10.08
N GLU A 149 -6.26 14.46 9.25
CA GLU A 149 -6.37 14.88 7.84
C GLU A 149 -7.37 16.02 7.60
N SER A 150 -7.96 16.56 8.65
CA SER A 150 -8.99 17.61 8.50
C SER A 150 -8.43 18.87 7.86
N ARG A 151 -9.28 19.52 7.04
CA ARG A 151 -9.01 20.75 6.33
C ARG A 151 -10.26 21.63 6.35
N LEU A 152 -10.09 22.91 6.65
CA LEU A 152 -11.19 23.87 6.55
C LEU A 152 -11.58 24.05 5.09
N LEU A 153 -12.87 23.96 4.78
CA LEU A 153 -13.44 24.33 3.49
C LEU A 153 -13.95 25.78 3.52
N CYS A 154 -14.89 26.06 4.42
CA CYS A 154 -15.47 27.36 4.61
C CYS A 154 -16.06 27.52 6.02
N GLY A 155 -16.45 28.76 6.37
CA GLY A 155 -16.92 29.12 7.69
C GLY A 155 -15.81 29.64 8.61
N SER A 156 -15.93 29.43 9.91
CA SER A 156 -15.04 30.05 10.91
C SER A 156 -13.69 29.37 11.04
N GLU A 157 -12.62 30.03 10.62
CA GLU A 157 -11.22 29.61 10.84
C GLU A 157 -10.92 29.44 12.33
N GLN A 158 -11.40 30.33 13.19
CA GLN A 158 -11.21 30.26 14.65
C GLN A 158 -11.81 28.98 15.27
N VAL A 159 -12.93 28.49 14.73
CA VAL A 159 -13.54 27.23 15.17
C VAL A 159 -12.68 26.05 14.74
N PHE A 160 -12.18 26.07 13.51
CA PHE A 160 -11.31 25.04 12.97
C PHE A 160 -9.97 24.99 13.72
N ASP A 161 -9.30 26.11 13.91
CA ASP A 161 -8.01 26.20 14.63
C ASP A 161 -8.14 25.68 16.05
N LYS A 162 -9.21 26.07 16.74
CA LYS A 162 -9.47 25.56 18.08
C LYS A 162 -9.69 24.04 18.10
N LEU A 163 -10.41 23.48 17.12
CA LEU A 163 -10.56 22.04 16.99
C LEU A 163 -9.21 21.37 16.76
N TRP A 164 -8.41 21.92 15.84
CA TRP A 164 -7.11 21.41 15.49
C TRP A 164 -6.15 21.37 16.70
N ASP A 165 -6.11 22.45 17.46
CA ASP A 165 -5.28 22.54 18.67
C ASP A 165 -5.71 21.55 19.75
N GLU A 166 -7.00 21.33 19.95
CA GLU A 166 -7.50 20.39 20.93
C GLU A 166 -7.27 18.93 20.52
N VAL A 167 -7.42 18.58 19.24
CA VAL A 167 -7.21 17.23 18.70
C VAL A 167 -5.74 16.86 18.66
N ASN A 168 -4.84 17.82 18.42
CA ASN A 168 -3.39 17.60 18.36
C ASN A 168 -2.67 17.98 19.66
N GLY A 169 -3.38 18.53 20.64
CA GLY A 169 -2.86 18.97 21.93
C GLY A 169 -2.45 17.85 22.88
N ARG A 170 -2.03 18.23 24.09
CA ARG A 170 -1.47 17.30 25.11
C ARG A 170 -2.44 16.21 25.59
N ASN A 171 -3.73 16.43 25.46
CA ASN A 171 -4.80 15.51 25.89
C ASN A 171 -5.29 14.58 24.77
N SER A 172 -4.61 14.53 23.64
CA SER A 172 -4.92 13.66 22.50
C SER A 172 -4.06 12.38 22.53
N TRP A 173 -4.22 11.54 21.52
CA TRP A 173 -3.35 10.38 21.30
C TRP A 173 -1.88 10.81 21.30
N THR A 174 -1.06 10.15 22.10
CA THR A 174 0.40 10.30 22.00
C THR A 174 0.90 9.66 20.70
N SER A 175 2.03 10.12 20.15
CA SER A 175 2.63 9.52 18.96
C SER A 175 2.82 8.01 19.10
N LYS A 176 3.26 7.56 20.28
CA LYS A 176 3.43 6.14 20.62
C LYS A 176 2.10 5.36 20.56
N ALA A 177 1.07 5.85 21.23
CA ALA A 177 -0.23 5.17 21.29
C ALA A 177 -0.90 5.14 19.91
N PHE A 178 -0.81 6.25 19.15
CA PHE A 178 -1.33 6.36 17.79
C PHE A 178 -0.62 5.38 16.85
N PHE A 179 0.71 5.34 16.88
CA PHE A 179 1.51 4.39 16.10
C PHE A 179 1.13 2.95 16.42
N THR A 180 1.07 2.59 17.70
CA THR A 180 0.72 1.21 18.12
C THR A 180 -0.65 0.81 17.59
N ALA A 181 -1.65 1.68 17.73
CA ALA A 181 -3.00 1.40 17.25
C ALA A 181 -3.06 1.26 15.71
N LYS A 182 -2.36 2.14 14.98
CA LYS A 182 -2.30 2.07 13.49
C LYS A 182 -1.53 0.85 13.00
N TYR A 183 -0.48 0.45 13.70
CA TYR A 183 0.29 -0.75 13.39
C TYR A 183 -0.54 -2.03 13.57
N GLU A 184 -1.31 -2.13 14.67
CA GLU A 184 -2.22 -3.26 14.88
C GLU A 184 -3.39 -3.26 13.89
N GLU A 185 -3.94 -2.08 13.56
CA GLU A 185 -4.95 -1.95 12.50
C GLU A 185 -4.43 -2.47 11.15
N GLN A 186 -3.17 -2.12 10.77
CA GLN A 186 -2.55 -2.60 9.54
C GLN A 186 -2.37 -4.12 9.55
N LYS A 187 -1.87 -4.70 10.66
CA LYS A 187 -1.75 -6.16 10.80
C LYS A 187 -3.08 -6.88 10.63
N ASN A 188 -4.12 -6.39 11.32
CA ASN A 188 -5.46 -6.97 11.25
C ASN A 188 -6.05 -6.85 9.85
N ARG A 189 -5.79 -5.74 9.15
CA ARG A 189 -6.20 -5.56 7.75
C ARG A 189 -5.46 -6.52 6.83
N HIS A 190 -4.13 -6.64 6.94
CA HIS A 190 -3.34 -7.57 6.14
C HIS A 190 -3.78 -9.03 6.36
N ALA A 191 -4.12 -9.42 7.58
CA ALA A 191 -4.63 -10.77 7.89
C ALA A 191 -5.93 -11.10 7.13
N LYS A 192 -6.82 -10.12 6.90
CA LYS A 192 -8.06 -10.31 6.10
C LYS A 192 -7.78 -10.67 4.64
N PHE A 193 -6.59 -10.36 4.14
CA PHE A 193 -6.13 -10.69 2.78
C PHE A 193 -5.12 -11.85 2.77
N ASN A 194 -5.19 -12.75 3.76
CA ASN A 194 -4.28 -13.90 3.92
C ASN A 194 -2.79 -13.52 4.00
N GLY A 195 -2.50 -12.30 4.46
CA GLY A 195 -1.14 -11.79 4.59
C GLY A 195 -0.38 -11.62 3.27
N THR A 196 -1.07 -11.70 2.12
CA THR A 196 -0.42 -11.56 0.81
C THR A 196 -0.91 -10.35 0.02
N ALA A 197 0.02 -9.75 -0.72
CA ALA A 197 -0.25 -8.72 -1.70
C ALA A 197 -0.70 -9.28 -3.07
N TYR A 198 -0.48 -10.57 -3.34
CA TYR A 198 -0.51 -11.17 -4.67
C TYR A 198 -1.84 -11.86 -5.02
N ASN A 199 -2.95 -11.32 -4.55
CA ASN A 199 -4.29 -11.76 -4.97
C ASN A 199 -4.59 -11.31 -6.41
N LEU A 200 -5.19 -12.17 -7.24
CA LEU A 200 -5.46 -11.87 -8.66
C LEU A 200 -6.62 -10.87 -8.86
N GLU A 201 -7.49 -10.71 -7.88
CA GLU A 201 -8.52 -9.66 -7.82
C GLU A 201 -8.27 -8.74 -6.62
N PRO A 202 -7.18 -7.93 -6.67
CA PRO A 202 -6.75 -7.16 -5.51
C PRO A 202 -7.67 -5.98 -5.23
N ASN A 203 -7.79 -5.62 -3.96
CA ASN A 203 -8.34 -4.32 -3.56
C ASN A 203 -7.20 -3.27 -3.57
N ILE A 204 -7.21 -2.37 -4.57
CA ILE A 204 -6.17 -1.34 -4.79
C ILE A 204 -6.02 -0.39 -3.59
N LYS A 205 -7.05 -0.28 -2.74
CA LYS A 205 -7.03 0.56 -1.54
C LYS A 205 -6.51 -0.20 -0.32
N GLU A 206 -6.99 -1.42 -0.06
CA GLU A 206 -6.87 -2.08 1.24
C GLU A 206 -5.88 -3.25 1.29
N ASN A 207 -5.53 -3.89 0.16
CA ASN A 207 -4.56 -4.99 0.14
C ASN A 207 -3.18 -4.55 0.67
N PRO A 208 -2.37 -5.50 1.20
CA PRO A 208 -0.97 -5.22 1.52
C PRO A 208 -0.22 -4.58 0.34
N GLY A 209 0.59 -3.57 0.62
CA GLY A 209 1.32 -2.81 -0.40
C GLY A 209 0.49 -1.82 -1.22
N CYS A 210 -0.81 -1.68 -0.94
CA CYS A 210 -1.70 -0.75 -1.64
C CYS A 210 -1.85 0.60 -0.93
N LEU A 211 -2.80 1.43 -1.41
CA LEU A 211 -2.93 2.84 -1.01
C LEU A 211 -3.06 3.05 0.50
N ARG A 212 -3.70 2.13 1.22
CA ARG A 212 -3.89 2.26 2.68
C ARG A 212 -2.57 2.16 3.44
N ASP A 213 -1.60 1.39 2.96
CA ASP A 213 -0.27 1.32 3.56
C ASP A 213 0.47 2.65 3.40
N ILE A 214 0.40 3.25 2.21
CA ILE A 214 0.95 4.59 1.95
C ILE A 214 0.28 5.65 2.85
N GLN A 215 -1.04 5.59 2.99
CA GLN A 215 -1.79 6.52 3.85
C GLN A 215 -1.40 6.36 5.33
N SER A 216 -1.23 5.13 5.79
CA SER A 216 -0.84 4.84 7.19
C SER A 216 0.51 5.46 7.55
N ILE A 217 1.47 5.45 6.62
CA ILE A 217 2.75 6.17 6.75
C ILE A 217 2.51 7.67 6.99
N GLY A 218 1.71 8.31 6.12
CA GLY A 218 1.40 9.73 6.22
C GLY A 218 0.73 10.11 7.54
N TRP A 219 -0.20 9.29 8.03
CA TRP A 219 -0.88 9.54 9.31
C TRP A 219 0.06 9.47 10.50
N VAL A 220 0.91 8.44 10.55
CA VAL A 220 1.91 8.27 11.60
C VAL A 220 2.91 9.41 11.58
N ALA A 221 3.40 9.78 10.40
CA ALA A 221 4.34 10.89 10.23
C ALA A 221 3.75 12.22 10.68
N LYS A 222 2.53 12.58 10.22
CA LYS A 222 1.82 13.80 10.66
C LYS A 222 1.68 13.85 12.19
N LYS A 223 1.28 12.74 12.80
CA LYS A 223 1.10 12.68 14.26
C LYS A 223 2.41 12.75 15.02
N HIS A 224 3.47 12.16 14.48
CA HIS A 224 4.79 12.12 15.13
C HIS A 224 5.50 13.47 15.04
N PHE A 225 5.60 14.03 13.84
CA PHE A 225 6.30 15.30 13.59
C PHE A 225 5.47 16.53 13.91
N LYS A 226 4.13 16.37 14.06
CA LYS A 226 3.17 17.47 14.27
C LYS A 226 3.20 18.50 13.14
N GLU A 227 3.52 18.06 11.93
CA GLU A 227 3.53 18.88 10.73
C GLU A 227 2.23 18.74 9.96
N TYR A 228 1.74 19.84 9.40
CA TYR A 228 0.53 19.81 8.57
C TYR A 228 0.73 18.98 7.30
N ASP A 229 1.93 19.00 6.75
CA ASP A 229 2.29 18.29 5.51
C ASP A 229 2.99 16.96 5.77
N GLY A 230 2.85 16.24 6.77
CA GLY A 230 3.38 14.89 7.15
C GLY A 230 4.26 14.08 6.20
N TRP A 231 4.68 14.64 5.06
CA TRP A 231 5.46 13.97 4.01
C TRP A 231 6.93 14.39 3.96
N ASN A 232 7.39 15.24 4.88
CA ASN A 232 8.82 15.62 4.99
C ASN A 232 9.68 14.49 5.58
N LEU A 233 9.46 13.26 5.13
CA LEU A 233 10.19 12.07 5.61
C LEU A 233 11.68 12.11 5.28
N VAL A 234 12.05 12.80 4.21
CA VAL A 234 13.45 13.00 3.82
C VAL A 234 14.13 13.98 4.78
N GLY A 235 13.52 15.12 5.06
CA GLY A 235 14.04 16.12 6.00
C GLY A 235 14.24 15.57 7.41
N HIS A 236 13.44 14.58 7.81
CA HIS A 236 13.58 13.88 9.10
C HIS A 236 14.50 12.65 9.05
N GLY A 237 15.11 12.34 7.90
CA GLY A 237 16.04 11.22 7.75
C GLY A 237 15.39 9.83 7.78
N TYR A 238 14.09 9.74 7.54
CA TYR A 238 13.35 8.47 7.46
C TYR A 238 13.47 7.83 6.09
N PHE A 239 13.50 8.64 5.03
CA PHE A 239 13.72 8.23 3.65
C PHE A 239 14.91 8.96 3.03
N THR A 240 15.53 8.34 2.05
CA THR A 240 16.34 9.01 1.05
C THR A 240 15.45 9.72 0.03
N GLU A 241 15.99 10.70 -0.72
CA GLU A 241 15.27 11.35 -1.84
C GLU A 241 14.76 10.32 -2.86
N GLN A 242 15.56 9.30 -3.13
CA GLN A 242 15.19 8.25 -4.07
C GLN A 242 14.03 7.40 -3.54
N GLU A 243 14.06 6.95 -2.29
CA GLU A 243 12.98 6.18 -1.67
C GLU A 243 11.66 6.97 -1.64
N HIS A 244 11.74 8.26 -1.34
CA HIS A 244 10.58 9.14 -1.38
C HIS A 244 10.02 9.28 -2.80
N SER A 245 10.88 9.52 -3.79
CA SER A 245 10.47 9.61 -5.20
C SER A 245 9.82 8.31 -5.69
N GLU A 246 10.37 7.16 -5.33
CA GLU A 246 9.81 5.86 -5.67
C GLU A 246 8.42 5.66 -5.03
N LEU A 247 8.24 6.03 -3.75
CA LEU A 247 6.93 5.95 -3.08
C LEU A 247 5.88 6.82 -3.76
N ILE A 248 6.27 8.05 -4.17
CA ILE A 248 5.38 8.96 -4.91
C ILE A 248 5.01 8.35 -6.27
N THR A 249 5.97 7.78 -7.00
CA THR A 249 5.74 7.11 -8.29
C THR A 249 4.77 5.94 -8.12
N CYS A 250 4.97 5.08 -7.12
CA CYS A 250 4.06 3.98 -6.80
C CYS A 250 2.65 4.48 -6.48
N ARG A 251 2.55 5.56 -5.68
CA ARG A 251 1.26 6.19 -5.35
C ARG A 251 0.54 6.70 -6.60
N MET A 252 1.25 7.34 -7.52
CA MET A 252 0.67 7.84 -8.77
C MET A 252 0.16 6.70 -9.64
N HIS A 253 0.91 5.59 -9.74
CA HIS A 253 0.48 4.40 -10.48
C HIS A 253 -0.82 3.83 -9.89
N LEU A 254 -0.87 3.60 -8.59
CA LEU A 254 -2.07 3.09 -7.91
C LEU A 254 -3.26 4.06 -8.00
N TRP A 255 -3.02 5.37 -7.95
CA TRP A 255 -4.08 6.37 -8.15
C TRP A 255 -4.64 6.34 -9.57
N LYS A 256 -3.77 6.22 -10.59
CA LYS A 256 -4.20 6.16 -11.99
C LYS A 256 -5.03 4.91 -12.25
N MET A 257 -4.59 3.77 -11.73
CA MET A 257 -5.34 2.51 -11.83
C MET A 257 -6.71 2.59 -11.11
N ARG A 258 -6.74 3.16 -9.90
CA ARG A 258 -7.99 3.34 -9.15
C ARG A 258 -8.94 4.33 -9.85
N CYS A 259 -8.40 5.39 -10.44
CA CYS A 259 -9.18 6.35 -11.22
C CYS A 259 -9.84 5.67 -12.44
N ALA A 260 -9.07 4.89 -13.20
CA ALA A 260 -9.59 4.10 -14.32
C ALA A 260 -10.70 3.13 -13.87
N LEU A 261 -10.45 2.39 -12.79
CA LEU A 261 -11.43 1.45 -12.24
C LEU A 261 -12.74 2.16 -11.84
N HIS A 262 -12.67 3.31 -11.17
CA HIS A 262 -13.84 4.10 -10.81
C HIS A 262 -14.61 4.57 -12.05
N LEU A 263 -13.91 5.05 -13.10
CA LEU A 263 -14.54 5.54 -14.32
C LEU A 263 -15.25 4.42 -15.11
N ILE A 264 -14.67 3.23 -15.13
CA ILE A 264 -15.22 2.04 -15.80
C ILE A 264 -16.41 1.49 -15.00
N ALA A 265 -16.26 1.33 -13.68
CA ALA A 265 -17.31 0.80 -12.83
C ALA A 265 -18.48 1.79 -12.60
N GLY A 266 -18.27 3.10 -12.84
CA GLY A 266 -19.26 4.14 -12.58
C GLY A 266 -19.62 4.32 -11.09
N ARG A 267 -18.78 3.84 -10.19
CA ARG A 267 -18.95 3.85 -8.73
C ARG A 267 -17.62 3.77 -7.99
N SER A 268 -17.66 3.90 -6.66
CA SER A 268 -16.49 3.72 -5.77
C SER A 268 -16.09 2.24 -5.67
N GLU A 269 -15.55 1.68 -6.77
CA GLU A 269 -15.03 0.32 -6.80
C GLU A 269 -13.53 0.32 -6.50
N ASN A 270 -13.10 -0.51 -5.55
CA ASN A 270 -11.70 -0.62 -5.16
C ASN A 270 -11.13 -2.01 -5.47
N ARG A 271 -11.98 -2.98 -5.79
CA ARG A 271 -11.57 -4.34 -6.11
C ARG A 271 -11.44 -4.51 -7.62
N LEU A 272 -10.24 -4.79 -8.07
CA LEU A 272 -9.91 -5.00 -9.48
C LEU A 272 -10.34 -6.40 -9.91
N LEU A 273 -11.67 -6.59 -10.05
CA LEU A 273 -12.25 -7.86 -10.47
C LEU A 273 -11.84 -8.23 -11.89
N PHE A 274 -11.81 -9.53 -12.21
CA PHE A 274 -11.49 -10.03 -13.55
C PHE A 274 -12.29 -9.34 -14.65
N ASP A 275 -13.57 -9.07 -14.40
CA ASP A 275 -14.47 -8.41 -15.36
C ASP A 275 -14.03 -6.99 -15.73
N TYR A 276 -13.35 -6.27 -14.81
CA TYR A 276 -12.86 -4.91 -15.07
C TYR A 276 -11.42 -4.86 -15.61
N GLN A 277 -10.64 -5.92 -15.40
CA GLN A 277 -9.21 -5.90 -15.73
C GLN A 277 -8.92 -5.61 -17.21
N PRO A 278 -9.66 -6.18 -18.21
CA PRO A 278 -9.42 -5.87 -19.61
C PRO A 278 -9.63 -4.40 -19.94
N ASP A 279 -10.74 -3.81 -19.49
CA ASP A 279 -11.07 -2.41 -19.77
C ASP A 279 -10.11 -1.46 -19.05
N VAL A 280 -9.69 -1.79 -17.83
CA VAL A 280 -8.68 -1.03 -17.08
C VAL A 280 -7.33 -1.11 -17.79
N ALA A 281 -6.92 -2.27 -18.30
CA ALA A 281 -5.68 -2.43 -19.05
C ALA A 281 -5.69 -1.60 -20.36
N GLU A 282 -6.80 -1.61 -21.09
CA GLU A 282 -6.97 -0.76 -22.27
C GLU A 282 -6.89 0.73 -21.91
N MET A 283 -7.64 1.18 -20.90
CA MET A 283 -7.68 2.57 -20.46
C MET A 283 -6.32 3.07 -19.94
N LEU A 284 -5.50 2.19 -19.38
CA LEU A 284 -4.14 2.50 -18.94
C LEU A 284 -3.08 2.41 -20.05
N GLY A 285 -3.45 2.04 -21.28
CA GLY A 285 -2.57 2.00 -22.43
C GLY A 285 -1.75 0.71 -22.58
N TYR A 286 -2.13 -0.37 -21.90
CA TYR A 286 -1.46 -1.68 -22.03
C TYR A 286 -1.84 -2.43 -23.30
N GLY A 287 -2.86 -1.99 -24.05
CA GLY A 287 -3.33 -2.57 -25.30
C GLY A 287 -4.73 -3.18 -25.18
N LYS A 288 -5.21 -3.72 -26.32
CA LYS A 288 -6.55 -4.31 -26.46
C LYS A 288 -6.52 -5.83 -26.68
N GLU A 289 -5.37 -6.45 -26.53
CA GLU A 289 -5.19 -7.87 -26.83
C GLU A 289 -5.79 -8.81 -25.77
N GLY A 290 -6.61 -8.30 -24.87
CA GLY A 290 -7.26 -9.08 -23.80
C GLY A 290 -6.24 -9.61 -22.79
N LYS A 291 -6.06 -10.95 -22.73
CA LYS A 291 -5.21 -11.62 -21.75
C LYS A 291 -3.77 -11.07 -21.67
N PRO A 292 -2.99 -10.89 -22.76
CA PRO A 292 -1.63 -10.38 -22.66
C PRO A 292 -1.55 -8.96 -22.08
N SER A 293 -2.50 -8.09 -22.43
CA SER A 293 -2.56 -6.72 -21.91
C SER A 293 -2.84 -6.70 -20.40
N VAL A 294 -3.75 -7.55 -19.94
CA VAL A 294 -4.07 -7.71 -18.52
C VAL A 294 -2.86 -8.24 -17.75
N GLU A 295 -2.20 -9.28 -18.25
CA GLU A 295 -1.04 -9.88 -17.60
C GLU A 295 0.11 -8.87 -17.45
N LYS A 296 0.35 -8.04 -18.47
CA LYS A 296 1.34 -6.96 -18.43
C LYS A 296 0.98 -5.90 -17.38
N MET A 297 -0.27 -5.42 -17.37
CA MET A 297 -0.77 -4.47 -16.38
C MET A 297 -0.61 -5.01 -14.96
N MET A 298 -1.02 -6.26 -14.73
CA MET A 298 -0.96 -6.86 -13.41
C MET A 298 0.46 -7.11 -12.94
N ARG A 299 1.40 -7.43 -13.84
CA ARG A 299 2.82 -7.53 -13.49
C ARG A 299 3.36 -6.19 -12.97
N ASP A 300 3.06 -5.07 -13.64
CA ASP A 300 3.46 -3.74 -13.18
C ASP A 300 2.78 -3.38 -11.85
N PHE A 301 1.52 -3.76 -11.68
CA PHE A 301 0.81 -3.61 -10.40
C PHE A 301 1.52 -4.37 -9.27
N PHE A 302 1.84 -5.66 -9.47
CA PHE A 302 2.51 -6.47 -8.44
C PHE A 302 3.91 -5.95 -8.09
N ARG A 303 4.68 -5.49 -9.07
CA ARG A 303 5.97 -4.80 -8.84
C ARG A 303 5.79 -3.53 -8.01
N THR A 304 4.76 -2.75 -8.31
CA THR A 304 4.44 -1.52 -7.57
C THR A 304 4.12 -1.81 -6.10
N ILE A 305 3.24 -2.77 -5.82
CA ILE A 305 2.83 -3.08 -4.44
C ILE A 305 3.94 -3.77 -3.65
N ALA A 306 4.79 -4.58 -4.28
CA ALA A 306 5.98 -5.13 -3.64
C ALA A 306 6.91 -4.01 -3.15
N ARG A 307 7.14 -2.98 -3.98
CA ARG A 307 7.96 -1.82 -3.59
C ARG A 307 7.33 -1.01 -2.46
N VAL A 308 6.03 -0.76 -2.52
CA VAL A 308 5.31 -0.08 -1.41
C VAL A 308 5.41 -0.89 -0.11
N SER A 309 5.27 -2.21 -0.18
CA SER A 309 5.38 -3.09 0.99
C SER A 309 6.76 -2.99 1.65
N GLU A 310 7.82 -3.01 0.85
CA GLU A 310 9.20 -2.86 1.33
C GLU A 310 9.42 -1.50 2.01
N LEU A 311 9.02 -0.39 1.35
CA LEU A 311 9.15 0.97 1.90
C LEU A 311 8.30 1.16 3.16
N ASN A 312 7.09 0.59 3.19
CA ASN A 312 6.22 0.60 4.37
C ASN A 312 6.87 -0.14 5.55
N GLN A 313 7.44 -1.32 5.30
CA GLN A 313 8.15 -2.09 6.31
C GLN A 313 9.33 -1.31 6.90
N MET A 314 10.16 -0.70 6.05
CA MET A 314 11.30 0.10 6.48
C MET A 314 10.87 1.26 7.39
N LEU A 315 9.83 1.99 7.00
CA LEU A 315 9.31 3.12 7.78
C LEU A 315 8.68 2.67 9.11
N LEU A 316 7.89 1.61 9.09
CA LEU A 316 7.29 1.09 10.32
C LEU A 316 8.35 0.62 11.32
N GLN A 317 9.44 0.01 10.85
CA GLN A 317 10.58 -0.34 11.70
C GLN A 317 11.23 0.91 12.30
N ARG A 318 11.47 1.94 11.50
CA ARG A 318 12.05 3.19 11.97
C ARG A 318 11.16 3.89 12.99
N PHE A 319 9.86 4.01 12.71
CA PHE A 319 8.90 4.56 13.68
C PHE A 319 8.81 3.72 14.95
N LYS A 320 8.83 2.40 14.84
CA LYS A 320 8.86 1.49 15.99
C LYS A 320 10.07 1.74 16.87
N TYR A 321 11.24 1.87 16.26
CA TYR A 321 12.47 2.17 16.97
C TYR A 321 12.38 3.52 17.71
N ASP A 322 12.01 4.59 17.01
CA ASP A 322 11.99 5.94 17.59
C ASP A 322 10.91 6.12 18.66
N MET A 323 9.76 5.43 18.54
CA MET A 323 8.63 5.62 19.45
C MET A 323 8.55 4.59 20.58
N LEU A 324 9.02 3.36 20.37
CA LEU A 324 8.84 2.27 21.32
C LEU A 324 10.14 1.89 22.06
N ASN A 325 11.29 2.00 21.43
CA ASN A 325 12.57 1.53 21.95
C ASN A 325 13.40 2.69 22.56
N GLN A 326 12.90 3.31 23.60
CA GLN A 326 13.70 4.25 24.43
C GLN A 326 14.60 3.51 25.45
N SER A 327 14.56 2.20 25.53
CA SER A 327 15.39 1.36 26.39
C SER A 327 16.60 0.82 25.62
N VAL A 328 17.66 0.48 26.34
CA VAL A 328 18.92 -0.05 25.82
C VAL A 328 18.69 -1.08 24.72
N GLN A 329 19.18 -0.79 23.50
CA GLN A 329 19.15 -1.69 22.35
C GLN A 329 19.95 -2.96 22.69
N ARG A 330 19.33 -4.11 22.57
CA ARG A 330 20.03 -5.40 22.72
C ARG A 330 20.82 -5.67 21.46
N SER A 331 22.14 -5.62 21.57
CA SER A 331 23.06 -5.90 20.47
C SER A 331 23.83 -7.20 20.75
N ALA A 332 23.95 -8.06 19.74
CA ALA A 332 24.78 -9.24 19.77
C ALA A 332 25.53 -9.37 18.43
N ILE A 333 26.86 -9.44 18.47
CA ILE A 333 27.68 -9.65 17.28
C ILE A 333 27.49 -11.09 16.81
N ILE A 334 27.12 -11.28 15.53
CA ILE A 334 27.00 -12.59 14.89
C ILE A 334 28.36 -12.98 14.30
N ASN A 335 28.96 -12.09 13.50
CA ASN A 335 30.26 -12.28 12.87
C ASN A 335 30.91 -10.91 12.52
N GLU A 336 31.93 -10.89 11.66
CA GLU A 336 32.60 -9.67 11.23
C GLU A 336 31.67 -8.71 10.47
N ASP A 337 30.74 -9.26 9.68
CA ASP A 337 29.85 -8.53 8.77
C ASP A 337 28.51 -8.15 9.39
N PHE A 338 27.99 -8.95 10.34
CA PHE A 338 26.62 -8.81 10.85
C PHE A 338 26.52 -8.82 12.36
N GLU A 339 25.55 -8.06 12.84
CA GLU A 339 25.09 -8.05 14.23
C GLU A 339 23.59 -8.20 14.30
N LEU A 340 23.09 -8.59 15.46
CA LEU A 340 21.68 -8.67 15.77
C LEU A 340 21.29 -7.49 16.64
N LEU A 341 20.39 -6.63 16.17
CA LEU A 341 19.85 -5.48 16.89
C LEU A 341 18.36 -5.72 17.15
N ASP A 342 17.98 -5.99 18.41
CA ASP A 342 16.59 -6.33 18.79
C ASP A 342 15.95 -7.40 17.87
N ASN A 343 16.66 -8.49 17.60
CA ASN A 343 16.30 -9.58 16.70
C ASN A 343 16.24 -9.21 15.19
N MET A 344 16.72 -8.03 14.83
CA MET A 344 16.86 -7.61 13.44
C MET A 344 18.32 -7.76 13.01
N ILE A 345 18.60 -8.50 11.94
CA ILE A 345 19.96 -8.58 11.41
C ILE A 345 20.37 -7.27 10.75
N SER A 346 21.54 -6.77 11.11
CA SER A 346 22.06 -5.47 10.64
C SER A 346 23.50 -5.64 10.16
N PRO A 347 23.89 -4.98 9.04
CA PRO A 347 25.28 -4.95 8.59
C PRO A 347 26.11 -4.06 9.53
N ARG A 348 27.34 -4.47 9.79
CA ARG A 348 28.30 -3.73 10.62
C ARG A 348 29.14 -2.73 9.85
N HIS A 349 29.13 -2.83 8.51
CA HIS A 349 29.82 -1.90 7.60
C HIS A 349 29.12 -1.82 6.24
N GLU A 350 29.55 -0.89 5.38
CA GLU A 350 28.87 -0.57 4.12
C GLU A 350 29.12 -1.58 2.97
N HIS A 351 30.10 -2.48 3.11
CA HIS A 351 30.54 -3.35 2.03
C HIS A 351 30.20 -4.84 2.22
N VAL A 352 29.19 -5.15 3.06
CA VAL A 352 28.82 -6.54 3.35
C VAL A 352 28.28 -7.28 2.12
N PHE A 353 27.68 -6.57 1.17
CA PHE A 353 27.13 -7.12 -0.07
C PHE A 353 27.98 -6.70 -1.29
N SER A 354 29.27 -7.09 -1.30
CA SER A 354 30.23 -6.72 -2.33
C SER A 354 30.21 -7.64 -3.57
N SER A 355 29.53 -8.78 -3.49
CA SER A 355 29.40 -9.74 -4.58
C SER A 355 28.09 -10.55 -4.46
N PRO A 356 27.63 -11.24 -5.52
CA PRO A 356 26.53 -12.20 -5.45
C PRO A 356 26.74 -13.26 -4.37
N GLU A 357 27.96 -13.74 -4.22
CA GLU A 357 28.33 -14.76 -3.23
C GLU A 357 28.14 -14.27 -1.80
N SER A 358 28.48 -13.00 -1.51
CA SER A 358 28.27 -12.41 -0.18
C SER A 358 26.79 -12.30 0.20
N ILE A 359 25.89 -12.13 -0.80
CA ILE A 359 24.44 -12.17 -0.58
C ILE A 359 24.00 -13.59 -0.19
N LEU A 360 24.56 -14.62 -0.81
CA LEU A 360 24.26 -16.03 -0.45
C LEU A 360 24.85 -16.40 0.92
N ASP A 361 26.05 -15.87 1.26
CA ASP A 361 26.61 -16.02 2.61
C ASP A 361 25.73 -15.35 3.68
N PHE A 362 25.14 -14.20 3.38
CA PHE A 362 24.16 -13.57 4.25
C PHE A 362 22.93 -14.46 4.50
N LEU A 363 22.40 -15.13 3.47
CA LEU A 363 21.31 -16.10 3.66
C LEU A 363 21.74 -17.27 4.55
N ASN A 364 23.00 -17.72 4.44
CA ASN A 364 23.55 -18.75 5.31
C ASN A 364 23.66 -18.26 6.77
N VAL A 365 24.03 -17.00 6.98
CA VAL A 365 24.03 -16.39 8.33
C VAL A 365 22.62 -16.40 8.92
N ILE A 366 21.60 -15.98 8.15
CA ILE A 366 20.20 -16.01 8.61
C ILE A 366 19.76 -17.43 8.93
N THR A 367 20.09 -18.40 8.07
CA THR A 367 19.73 -19.81 8.26
C THR A 367 20.26 -20.36 9.59
N ASN A 368 21.47 -19.95 9.98
CA ASN A 368 22.14 -20.44 11.19
C ASN A 368 21.94 -19.52 12.43
N THR A 369 21.08 -18.50 12.33
CA THR A 369 20.78 -17.59 13.43
C THR A 369 19.26 -17.52 13.66
N PRO A 370 18.69 -18.48 14.40
CA PRO A 370 17.23 -18.62 14.57
C PRO A 370 16.58 -17.43 15.30
N GLU A 371 17.37 -16.60 15.98
CA GLU A 371 16.91 -15.38 16.65
C GLU A 371 16.55 -14.26 15.67
N VAL A 372 16.96 -14.35 14.41
CA VAL A 372 16.66 -13.35 13.36
C VAL A 372 15.16 -13.39 13.05
N GLN A 373 14.48 -12.27 13.32
CA GLN A 373 13.06 -12.06 13.05
C GLN A 373 12.80 -11.07 11.91
N GLY A 374 13.84 -10.40 11.41
CA GLY A 374 13.73 -9.41 10.34
C GLY A 374 15.07 -8.83 9.93
N LEU A 375 15.04 -7.99 8.89
CA LEU A 375 16.17 -7.22 8.41
C LEU A 375 16.05 -5.78 8.92
N SER A 376 17.16 -5.19 9.36
CA SER A 376 17.21 -3.76 9.67
C SER A 376 17.01 -2.92 8.40
N THR A 377 16.55 -1.69 8.55
CA THR A 377 16.40 -0.74 7.43
C THR A 377 17.72 -0.56 6.67
N THR A 378 18.86 -0.50 7.37
CA THR A 378 20.19 -0.42 6.75
C THR A 378 20.49 -1.67 5.92
N CYS A 379 20.16 -2.86 6.42
CA CYS A 379 20.34 -4.12 5.71
C CYS A 379 19.52 -4.15 4.41
N ILE A 380 18.24 -3.76 4.47
CA ILE A 380 17.35 -3.72 3.30
C ILE A 380 17.92 -2.76 2.25
N ARG A 381 18.37 -1.56 2.65
CA ARG A 381 18.97 -0.57 1.73
C ARG A 381 20.23 -1.08 1.05
N GLN A 382 21.16 -1.65 1.81
CA GLN A 382 22.39 -2.18 1.26
C GLN A 382 22.15 -3.35 0.32
N LEU A 383 21.26 -4.28 0.69
CA LEU A 383 20.88 -5.42 -0.13
C LEU A 383 20.27 -4.95 -1.47
N ARG A 384 19.38 -3.96 -1.45
CA ARG A 384 18.79 -3.39 -2.66
C ARG A 384 19.81 -2.71 -3.56
N ASN A 385 20.75 -1.95 -2.97
CA ASN A 385 21.80 -1.31 -3.73
C ASN A 385 22.74 -2.35 -4.39
N ALA A 386 23.03 -3.43 -3.68
CA ALA A 386 23.81 -4.53 -4.22
C ALA A 386 23.10 -5.22 -5.40
N HIS A 387 21.80 -5.45 -5.31
CA HIS A 387 21.01 -5.98 -6.42
C HIS A 387 21.17 -5.14 -7.70
N ARG A 388 21.03 -3.82 -7.58
CA ARG A 388 21.19 -2.90 -8.71
C ARG A 388 22.62 -2.92 -9.28
N ALA A 389 23.61 -3.14 -8.44
CA ALA A 389 25.01 -3.23 -8.88
C ALA A 389 25.32 -4.53 -9.65
N PHE A 390 24.48 -5.56 -9.53
CA PHE A 390 24.69 -6.89 -10.14
C PHE A 390 23.64 -7.23 -11.22
N GLU A 391 22.92 -6.23 -11.76
CA GLU A 391 21.85 -6.44 -12.75
C GLU A 391 22.33 -6.99 -14.11
N ASP A 392 23.65 -6.94 -14.41
CA ASP A 392 24.18 -7.34 -15.71
C ASP A 392 24.29 -8.87 -15.92
N SER A 393 24.15 -9.70 -14.85
CA SER A 393 24.24 -11.16 -14.93
C SER A 393 23.50 -11.84 -13.80
N TYR A 394 22.96 -13.02 -14.05
CA TYR A 394 22.34 -13.84 -13.01
C TYR A 394 23.39 -14.52 -12.14
N PHE A 395 23.06 -14.69 -10.85
CA PHE A 395 23.99 -15.32 -9.89
C PHE A 395 24.29 -16.79 -10.24
N VAL A 396 23.33 -17.48 -10.87
CA VAL A 396 23.48 -18.87 -11.31
C VAL A 396 24.61 -19.07 -12.34
N ASP A 397 25.01 -18.00 -13.07
CA ASP A 397 26.10 -18.06 -14.04
C ASP A 397 27.47 -18.27 -13.38
N ARG A 398 27.58 -17.99 -12.08
CA ARG A 398 28.81 -18.07 -11.29
C ARG A 398 28.93 -19.42 -10.57
N PRO A 399 30.02 -20.20 -10.78
CA PRO A 399 30.17 -21.51 -10.15
C PRO A 399 30.09 -21.48 -8.63
N GLU A 400 30.73 -20.51 -7.98
CA GLU A 400 30.70 -20.34 -6.52
C GLU A 400 29.31 -20.08 -5.99
N SER A 401 28.50 -19.25 -6.68
CA SER A 401 27.10 -19.03 -6.33
C SER A 401 26.27 -20.31 -6.41
N ARG A 402 26.54 -21.19 -7.39
CA ARG A 402 25.86 -22.49 -7.49
C ARG A 402 26.15 -23.40 -6.30
N GLU A 403 27.43 -23.48 -5.91
CA GLU A 403 27.83 -24.28 -4.75
C GLU A 403 27.18 -23.75 -3.45
N LYS A 404 27.17 -22.44 -3.26
CA LYS A 404 26.54 -21.80 -2.08
C LYS A 404 25.04 -22.04 -2.03
N LEU A 405 24.33 -21.89 -3.15
CA LEU A 405 22.89 -22.16 -3.16
C LEU A 405 22.59 -23.63 -2.89
N MET A 406 23.35 -24.57 -3.49
CA MET A 406 23.17 -25.99 -3.21
C MET A 406 23.46 -26.35 -1.75
N HIS A 407 24.41 -25.63 -1.13
CA HIS A 407 24.66 -25.78 0.31
C HIS A 407 23.45 -25.32 1.12
N LEU A 408 22.84 -24.18 0.78
CA LEU A 408 21.63 -23.64 1.43
C LEU A 408 20.43 -24.58 1.26
N LEU A 409 20.17 -25.08 0.04
CA LEU A 409 19.02 -25.96 -0.25
C LEU A 409 19.10 -27.31 0.52
N ARG A 410 20.27 -27.72 0.95
CA ARG A 410 20.50 -28.94 1.79
C ARG A 410 20.25 -28.67 3.28
N GLN A 411 20.09 -27.41 3.71
CA GLN A 411 19.84 -27.06 5.09
C GLN A 411 18.32 -26.90 5.32
N PRO A 412 17.66 -27.76 6.13
CA PRO A 412 16.21 -27.64 6.36
C PRO A 412 15.79 -26.28 6.91
N ASP A 413 16.62 -25.67 7.76
CA ASP A 413 16.33 -24.37 8.39
C ASP A 413 16.38 -23.19 7.40
N PHE A 414 17.02 -23.37 6.21
CA PHE A 414 16.99 -22.38 5.14
C PHE A 414 15.56 -22.01 4.72
N PHE A 415 14.66 -22.99 4.68
CA PHE A 415 13.27 -22.78 4.25
C PHE A 415 12.36 -22.16 5.32
N ASN A 416 12.89 -21.89 6.52
CA ASN A 416 12.16 -21.16 7.56
C ASN A 416 12.06 -19.67 7.21
N TYR A 417 13.11 -18.89 7.46
CA TYR A 417 13.12 -17.46 7.24
C TYR A 417 14.01 -17.00 6.08
N ALA A 418 15.16 -17.63 5.85
CA ALA A 418 16.07 -17.22 4.77
C ALA A 418 15.45 -17.39 3.37
N TRP A 419 14.60 -18.38 3.17
CA TRP A 419 13.79 -18.56 1.95
C TRP A 419 12.81 -17.39 1.76
N ASP A 420 12.14 -16.95 2.82
CA ASP A 420 11.25 -15.78 2.77
C ASP A 420 12.03 -14.51 2.38
N VAL A 421 13.23 -14.31 2.94
CA VAL A 421 14.13 -13.21 2.58
C VAL A 421 14.56 -13.31 1.12
N MET A 422 14.95 -14.50 0.66
CA MET A 422 15.36 -14.73 -0.73
C MET A 422 14.27 -14.38 -1.74
N HIS A 423 13.01 -14.71 -1.41
CA HIS A 423 11.86 -14.40 -2.25
C HIS A 423 11.46 -12.91 -2.16
N HIS A 424 11.22 -12.38 -0.95
CA HIS A 424 10.67 -11.02 -0.76
C HIS A 424 11.61 -9.91 -1.19
N TYR A 425 12.92 -10.09 -1.05
CA TYR A 425 13.91 -9.07 -1.43
C TYR A 425 14.53 -9.30 -2.81
N GLY A 426 13.92 -10.16 -3.65
CA GLY A 426 14.30 -10.33 -5.06
C GLY A 426 15.61 -11.07 -5.28
N ILE A 427 16.19 -11.71 -4.27
CA ILE A 427 17.44 -12.46 -4.41
C ILE A 427 17.24 -13.64 -5.36
N LEU A 428 16.12 -14.34 -5.27
CA LEU A 428 15.77 -15.45 -6.16
C LEU A 428 15.60 -14.99 -7.61
N GLN A 429 15.04 -13.80 -7.80
CA GLN A 429 14.93 -13.15 -9.10
C GLN A 429 16.31 -12.82 -9.70
N ALA A 430 17.24 -12.30 -8.89
CA ALA A 430 18.61 -12.05 -9.32
C ALA A 430 19.43 -13.33 -9.52
N TYR A 431 19.05 -14.41 -8.85
CA TYR A 431 19.75 -15.67 -8.95
C TYR A 431 19.43 -16.43 -10.24
N LEU A 432 18.12 -16.57 -10.59
CA LEU A 432 17.63 -17.50 -11.62
C LEU A 432 16.79 -16.76 -12.68
N PRO A 433 17.21 -16.75 -13.97
CA PRO A 433 16.48 -16.07 -15.04
C PRO A 433 15.07 -16.64 -15.24
N GLU A 434 14.87 -17.95 -15.06
CA GLU A 434 13.55 -18.56 -15.16
C GLU A 434 12.62 -18.08 -14.05
N TRP A 435 13.14 -17.79 -12.85
CA TRP A 435 12.36 -17.21 -11.77
C TRP A 435 12.01 -15.74 -12.05
N ASP A 436 12.95 -14.95 -12.55
CA ASP A 436 12.68 -13.56 -12.96
C ASP A 436 11.53 -13.48 -13.97
N ALA A 437 11.46 -14.43 -14.88
CA ALA A 437 10.39 -14.51 -15.88
C ALA A 437 8.99 -14.69 -15.28
N ILE A 438 8.86 -15.36 -14.13
CA ILE A 438 7.57 -15.63 -13.47
C ILE A 438 7.21 -14.65 -12.34
N VAL A 439 8.13 -13.77 -11.94
CA VAL A 439 7.86 -12.79 -10.88
C VAL A 439 6.70 -11.88 -11.25
N GLY A 440 5.67 -11.86 -10.39
CA GLY A 440 4.45 -11.10 -10.59
C GLY A 440 3.62 -11.59 -11.79
N MET A 441 3.93 -12.78 -12.35
CA MET A 441 3.18 -13.35 -13.45
C MET A 441 1.83 -13.83 -12.96
N MET A 442 0.78 -13.31 -13.56
CA MET A 442 -0.59 -13.74 -13.36
C MET A 442 -1.00 -14.70 -14.49
N GLN A 443 -1.72 -15.75 -14.17
CA GLN A 443 -2.52 -16.48 -15.14
C GLN A 443 -3.95 -15.97 -15.07
N PHE A 444 -4.42 -15.37 -16.15
CA PHE A 444 -5.79 -14.88 -16.24
C PHE A 444 -6.76 -16.05 -16.43
N ASP A 445 -7.06 -16.73 -15.31
CA ASP A 445 -8.07 -17.79 -15.23
C ASP A 445 -8.68 -17.85 -13.82
N LEU A 446 -9.79 -18.59 -13.70
CA LEU A 446 -10.55 -18.69 -12.46
C LEU A 446 -10.02 -19.75 -11.47
N PHE A 447 -8.94 -20.45 -11.81
CA PHE A 447 -8.44 -21.57 -11.00
C PHE A 447 -7.27 -21.16 -10.09
N HIS A 448 -6.58 -20.07 -10.42
CA HIS A 448 -5.44 -19.59 -9.64
C HIS A 448 -5.86 -18.43 -8.74
N ALA A 449 -5.34 -18.41 -7.52
CA ALA A 449 -5.60 -17.35 -6.53
C ALA A 449 -4.43 -16.37 -6.38
N TYR A 450 -3.24 -16.77 -6.81
CA TYR A 450 -1.97 -16.05 -6.62
C TYR A 450 -1.16 -16.00 -7.92
N THR A 451 -0.17 -15.10 -7.96
CA THR A 451 0.86 -15.10 -9.00
C THR A 451 1.67 -16.39 -8.96
N VAL A 452 2.33 -16.74 -10.08
CA VAL A 452 3.07 -18.00 -10.21
C VAL A 452 4.20 -18.11 -9.20
N ASP A 453 4.95 -17.03 -8.98
CA ASP A 453 6.02 -16.94 -8.00
C ASP A 453 5.51 -17.07 -6.56
N GLU A 454 4.43 -16.38 -6.19
CA GLU A 454 3.82 -16.49 -4.86
C GLU A 454 3.22 -17.88 -4.62
N HIS A 455 2.57 -18.48 -5.64
CA HIS A 455 2.08 -19.84 -5.57
C HIS A 455 3.23 -20.83 -5.28
N THR A 456 4.33 -20.71 -6.02
CA THR A 456 5.51 -21.55 -5.84
C THR A 456 6.18 -21.31 -4.48
N HIS A 457 6.31 -20.06 -4.05
CA HIS A 457 6.81 -19.72 -2.71
C HIS A 457 5.99 -20.43 -1.61
N ARG A 458 4.65 -20.34 -1.69
CA ARG A 458 3.75 -21.01 -0.73
C ARG A 458 3.85 -22.52 -0.78
N LEU A 459 4.01 -23.09 -1.97
CA LEU A 459 4.22 -24.53 -2.12
C LEU A 459 5.51 -24.98 -1.41
N VAL A 460 6.62 -24.26 -1.58
CA VAL A 460 7.89 -24.54 -0.88
C VAL A 460 7.69 -24.45 0.65
N LYS A 461 6.98 -23.45 1.15
CA LYS A 461 6.65 -23.35 2.59
C LYS A 461 5.77 -24.53 3.06
N HIS A 462 4.85 -25.01 2.24
CA HIS A 462 4.05 -26.21 2.55
C HIS A 462 4.90 -27.48 2.58
N VAL A 463 5.83 -27.63 1.63
CA VAL A 463 6.80 -28.72 1.65
C VAL A 463 7.62 -28.68 2.93
N ASN A 464 8.11 -27.49 3.33
CA ASN A 464 8.85 -27.33 4.58
C ASN A 464 8.00 -27.71 5.81
N TYR A 465 6.71 -27.36 5.82
CA TYR A 465 5.80 -27.77 6.89
C TYR A 465 5.70 -29.29 7.03
N PHE A 466 5.81 -30.08 5.94
CA PHE A 466 5.80 -31.54 6.03
C PHE A 466 7.00 -32.10 6.81
N PHE A 467 8.14 -31.43 6.80
CA PHE A 467 9.31 -31.81 7.60
C PHE A 467 9.21 -31.35 9.06
N SER A 468 8.34 -30.39 9.36
CA SER A 468 8.19 -29.82 10.70
C SER A 468 7.65 -30.86 11.72
N LYS A 469 8.11 -30.73 12.97
CA LYS A 469 7.54 -31.44 14.12
C LYS A 469 6.10 -31.01 14.44
N GLU A 470 5.68 -29.85 13.97
CA GLU A 470 4.37 -29.28 14.16
C GLU A 470 3.32 -29.82 13.16
N ASN A 471 3.77 -30.57 12.15
CA ASN A 471 2.91 -31.17 11.13
C ASN A 471 1.95 -32.20 11.74
N LYS A 472 0.76 -31.74 12.13
CA LYS A 472 -0.36 -32.57 12.61
C LYS A 472 -1.37 -32.89 11.53
N ASP A 473 -1.46 -32.03 10.50
CA ASP A 473 -2.50 -32.09 9.46
C ASP A 473 -2.18 -33.13 8.38
N PHE A 474 -0.89 -33.36 8.11
CA PHE A 474 -0.42 -34.27 7.06
C PHE A 474 0.58 -35.31 7.57
N PRO A 475 0.17 -36.20 8.51
CA PRO A 475 1.11 -37.12 9.18
C PRO A 475 1.73 -38.13 8.22
N ARG A 476 1.04 -38.50 7.11
CA ARG A 476 1.57 -39.39 6.07
C ARG A 476 2.71 -38.72 5.29
N CYS A 477 2.48 -37.46 4.85
CA CYS A 477 3.51 -36.68 4.16
C CYS A 477 4.76 -36.50 5.04
N GLY A 478 4.57 -36.13 6.32
CA GLY A 478 5.67 -35.99 7.26
C GLY A 478 6.45 -37.30 7.48
N ARG A 479 5.78 -38.47 7.45
CA ARG A 479 6.43 -39.75 7.54
C ARG A 479 7.32 -40.03 6.29
N ILE A 480 6.79 -39.76 5.10
CA ILE A 480 7.53 -39.95 3.83
C ILE A 480 8.73 -38.99 3.79
N CYS A 481 8.51 -37.69 4.07
CA CYS A 481 9.57 -36.68 4.03
C CYS A 481 10.77 -37.03 4.93
N ARG A 482 10.53 -37.57 6.13
CA ARG A 482 11.60 -37.97 7.05
C ARG A 482 12.44 -39.14 6.60
N HIS A 483 12.02 -39.88 5.57
CA HIS A 483 12.73 -41.01 5.00
C HIS A 483 13.40 -40.70 3.66
N LEU A 484 13.36 -39.42 3.21
CA LEU A 484 14.05 -39.02 1.99
C LEU A 484 15.55 -38.89 2.24
N ASP A 485 16.36 -39.57 1.46
CA ASP A 485 17.83 -39.49 1.51
C ASP A 485 18.34 -38.12 1.07
N LYS A 486 17.62 -37.47 0.15
CA LYS A 486 17.94 -36.15 -0.44
C LYS A 486 16.71 -35.23 -0.40
N PRO A 487 16.42 -34.62 0.75
CA PRO A 487 15.25 -33.71 0.90
C PRO A 487 15.29 -32.53 -0.07
N GLU A 488 16.50 -32.05 -0.44
CA GLU A 488 16.68 -30.96 -1.39
C GLU A 488 16.02 -31.21 -2.75
N VAL A 489 15.92 -32.47 -3.19
CA VAL A 489 15.26 -32.81 -4.46
C VAL A 489 13.77 -32.44 -4.45
N LEU A 490 13.09 -32.64 -3.32
CA LEU A 490 11.68 -32.27 -3.19
C LEU A 490 11.47 -30.77 -3.24
N TYR A 491 12.38 -29.98 -2.61
CA TYR A 491 12.33 -28.52 -2.69
C TYR A 491 12.63 -28.02 -4.10
N ILE A 492 13.64 -28.58 -4.78
CA ILE A 492 13.95 -28.23 -6.18
C ILE A 492 12.75 -28.56 -7.08
N ALA A 493 12.13 -29.73 -6.92
CA ALA A 493 10.94 -30.07 -7.67
C ALA A 493 9.79 -29.08 -7.43
N ALA A 494 9.60 -28.63 -6.18
CA ALA A 494 8.59 -27.61 -5.85
C ALA A 494 8.92 -26.25 -6.47
N ILE A 495 10.18 -25.82 -6.49
CA ILE A 495 10.62 -24.56 -7.11
C ILE A 495 10.38 -24.58 -8.63
N PHE A 496 10.64 -25.70 -9.28
CA PHE A 496 10.60 -25.80 -10.74
C PHE A 496 9.29 -26.31 -11.33
N HIS A 497 8.30 -26.73 -10.52
CA HIS A 497 7.06 -27.34 -11.04
C HIS A 497 6.29 -26.45 -12.04
N ASP A 498 6.28 -25.14 -11.84
CA ASP A 498 5.59 -24.14 -12.64
C ASP A 498 6.54 -23.10 -13.27
N ILE A 499 7.85 -23.29 -13.19
CA ILE A 499 8.88 -22.32 -13.58
C ILE A 499 8.80 -21.88 -15.04
N ALA A 500 8.29 -22.76 -15.91
CA ALA A 500 8.20 -22.50 -17.35
C ALA A 500 6.85 -21.93 -17.79
N LYS A 501 5.96 -21.59 -16.87
CA LYS A 501 4.69 -20.91 -17.18
C LYS A 501 4.94 -19.59 -17.91
N GLY A 502 4.04 -19.23 -18.82
CA GLY A 502 4.14 -18.01 -19.64
C GLY A 502 5.03 -18.14 -20.87
N ARG A 503 5.75 -19.26 -21.06
CA ARG A 503 6.49 -19.56 -22.29
C ARG A 503 5.62 -20.33 -23.28
N ASN A 504 5.90 -20.17 -24.60
CA ASN A 504 5.21 -20.93 -25.63
C ASN A 504 5.57 -22.41 -25.54
N GLY A 505 4.56 -23.26 -25.38
CA GLY A 505 4.70 -24.73 -25.28
C GLY A 505 4.13 -25.30 -23.99
N ASP A 506 4.29 -26.61 -23.79
CA ASP A 506 3.89 -27.26 -22.56
C ASP A 506 4.87 -26.96 -21.45
N HIS A 507 4.39 -26.23 -20.43
CA HIS A 507 5.22 -25.78 -19.31
C HIS A 507 5.84 -26.95 -18.51
N SER A 508 5.19 -28.11 -18.46
CA SER A 508 5.72 -29.29 -17.77
C SER A 508 6.94 -29.85 -18.48
N THR A 509 6.90 -29.94 -19.81
CA THR A 509 8.03 -30.37 -20.61
C THR A 509 9.18 -29.39 -20.57
N LEU A 510 8.89 -28.08 -20.69
CA LEU A 510 9.91 -27.02 -20.62
C LEU A 510 10.55 -26.97 -19.23
N GLY A 511 9.76 -27.02 -18.15
CA GLY A 511 10.24 -27.04 -16.77
C GLY A 511 11.12 -28.26 -16.45
N ALA A 512 10.81 -29.42 -17.04
CA ALA A 512 11.66 -30.62 -16.91
C ALA A 512 13.06 -30.40 -17.52
N VAL A 513 13.16 -29.66 -18.62
CA VAL A 513 14.46 -29.29 -19.21
C VAL A 513 15.19 -28.31 -18.31
N ASP A 514 14.51 -27.30 -17.79
CA ASP A 514 15.11 -26.27 -16.93
C ASP A 514 15.67 -26.90 -15.64
N VAL A 515 14.87 -27.72 -14.94
CA VAL A 515 15.34 -28.38 -13.72
C VAL A 515 16.52 -29.35 -13.99
N ALA A 516 16.51 -30.05 -15.13
CA ALA A 516 17.61 -30.90 -15.51
C ALA A 516 18.92 -30.12 -15.76
N ASN A 517 18.82 -28.92 -16.35
CA ASN A 517 19.96 -28.03 -16.54
C ASN A 517 20.44 -27.43 -15.22
N PHE A 518 19.52 -27.04 -14.35
CA PHE A 518 19.86 -26.54 -13.01
C PHE A 518 20.59 -27.57 -12.15
N CYS A 519 20.24 -28.85 -12.26
CA CYS A 519 20.83 -29.92 -11.47
C CYS A 519 22.22 -30.44 -12.01
N LYS A 520 22.63 -30.05 -13.22
CA LYS A 520 23.94 -30.33 -13.80
C LYS A 520 25.03 -29.40 -13.27
#